data_f05b21886f53c63ae71f0b55a2f57b89
#
_entry.id   f05b21886f53c63ae71f0b55a2f57b89
#
_cell.length_a   1.000
_cell.length_b   1.000
_cell.length_c   1.000
_cell.angle_alpha   90.00
_cell.angle_beta   90.00
_cell.angle_gamma   90.00
#
_symmetry.space_group_name_H-M   'P 1'
#
loop_
_entity.id
_entity.type
_entity.pdbx_description
1 polymer ?
#
loop_
_entity_poly.entity_id
_entity_poly.type
_entity_poly.pdbx_seq_one_letter_code
_entity_poly.pdbx_strand_id
1 'polypeptide(L)'
;MYESKNSVYCYKGTNVLVNKMNIKDPIALKNYETSVIGLKLMALSKQGITGKFDVSHFVSIHKFLFEDIYPFAGLFRTENIAKDYFQFAEWEYIESELIRLLSELKSENFLANLTKEKFAERLSYYWAELNVLHPFREGNGRTTREFLRQLSLKNGYVLNLHKVSPQKLLNASIKSIIDTADLEKYLYACLEKWSHYFYL
;
A
#
# COMPACT_ATOMS: atom_id res chain seq x y z
N MET A 1 -8.65 11.32 7.39
CA MET A 1 -9.20 10.28 8.28
C MET A 1 -10.44 9.73 7.59
N TYR A 2 -10.67 8.43 7.59
CA TYR A 2 -11.87 7.88 6.95
C TYR A 2 -13.10 8.23 7.78
N GLU A 3 -14.16 8.66 7.10
CA GLU A 3 -15.42 9.01 7.79
C GLU A 3 -16.19 7.71 8.10
N SER A 4 -16.32 7.39 9.39
CA SER A 4 -17.35 6.48 9.87
C SER A 4 -17.69 6.82 11.32
N LYS A 5 -18.83 7.44 11.52
CA LYS A 5 -19.30 7.86 12.86
C LYS A 5 -19.53 6.70 13.85
N ASN A 6 -19.55 5.44 13.39
CA ASN A 6 -19.76 4.24 14.21
C ASN A 6 -18.92 3.06 13.75
N SER A 7 -17.65 3.30 13.38
CA SER A 7 -16.74 2.24 12.95
C SER A 7 -16.54 1.20 14.06
N VAL A 8 -16.67 -0.08 13.70
CA VAL A 8 -16.34 -1.21 14.58
C VAL A 8 -14.86 -1.25 14.96
N TYR A 9 -14.03 -0.52 14.24
CA TYR A 9 -12.59 -0.43 14.45
C TYR A 9 -12.16 0.69 15.39
N CYS A 10 -13.07 1.56 15.84
CA CYS A 10 -12.74 2.70 16.68
C CYS A 10 -13.19 2.47 18.14
N TYR A 11 -12.53 3.15 19.07
CA TYR A 11 -13.05 3.24 20.44
C TYR A 11 -14.41 3.92 20.42
N LYS A 12 -15.36 3.40 21.19
CA LYS A 12 -16.74 3.88 21.24
C LYS A 12 -16.79 5.39 21.46
N GLY A 13 -17.53 6.07 20.58
CA GLY A 13 -17.71 7.54 20.64
C GLY A 13 -16.50 8.36 20.18
N THR A 14 -15.51 7.75 19.54
CA THR A 14 -14.30 8.41 19.02
C THR A 14 -14.02 8.02 17.58
N ASN A 15 -13.10 8.75 16.93
CA ASN A 15 -12.51 8.38 15.64
C ASN A 15 -11.11 7.73 15.80
N VAL A 16 -10.73 7.35 17.01
CA VAL A 16 -9.43 6.74 17.30
C VAL A 16 -9.54 5.24 17.12
N LEU A 17 -8.69 4.67 16.26
CA LEU A 17 -8.64 3.23 16.02
C LEU A 17 -8.26 2.46 17.29
N VAL A 18 -8.97 1.37 17.56
CA VAL A 18 -8.60 0.41 18.61
C VAL A 18 -7.21 -0.11 18.31
N ASN A 19 -6.31 0.01 19.28
CA ASN A 19 -4.92 -0.36 19.15
C ASN A 19 -4.43 -1.16 20.38
N LYS A 20 -3.38 -1.93 20.21
CA LYS A 20 -2.84 -2.84 21.23
C LYS A 20 -2.28 -2.13 22.46
N MET A 21 -1.88 -0.86 22.32
CA MET A 21 -1.32 -0.03 23.38
C MET A 21 -2.40 0.73 24.17
N ASN A 22 -3.68 0.58 23.79
CA ASN A 22 -4.81 1.31 24.38
C ASN A 22 -4.64 2.85 24.37
N ILE A 23 -3.95 3.36 23.35
CA ILE A 23 -3.74 4.79 23.15
C ILE A 23 -5.04 5.39 22.60
N LYS A 24 -5.63 6.35 23.31
CA LYS A 24 -6.90 7.01 22.95
C LYS A 24 -6.69 8.46 22.44
N ASP A 25 -5.51 9.01 22.63
CA ASP A 25 -5.14 10.30 22.05
C ASP A 25 -4.72 10.10 20.59
N PRO A 26 -5.35 10.81 19.61
CA PRO A 26 -5.07 10.61 18.20
C PRO A 26 -3.65 11.05 17.78
N ILE A 27 -3.09 12.06 18.46
CA ILE A 27 -1.73 12.56 18.17
C ILE A 27 -0.70 11.55 18.69
N ALA A 28 -0.88 11.06 19.90
CA ALA A 28 -0.02 10.04 20.49
C ALA A 28 -0.05 8.75 19.67
N LEU A 29 -1.24 8.30 19.21
CA LEU A 29 -1.36 7.12 18.35
C LEU A 29 -0.63 7.33 17.03
N LYS A 30 -0.78 8.48 16.38
CA LYS A 30 -0.09 8.79 15.12
C LYS A 30 1.43 8.77 15.29
N ASN A 31 1.94 9.34 16.38
CA ASN A 31 3.39 9.38 16.66
C ASN A 31 3.92 7.96 16.91
N TYR A 32 3.22 7.17 17.72
CA TYR A 32 3.55 5.77 17.97
C TYR A 32 3.56 4.95 16.67
N GLU A 33 2.49 5.06 15.87
CA GLU A 33 2.38 4.40 14.57
C GLU A 33 3.55 4.78 13.65
N THR A 34 3.87 6.07 13.54
CA THR A 34 4.96 6.55 12.69
C THR A 34 6.30 5.94 13.08
N SER A 35 6.58 5.86 14.38
CA SER A 35 7.83 5.29 14.89
C SER A 35 7.92 3.79 14.63
N VAL A 36 6.88 3.02 14.95
CA VAL A 36 6.87 1.57 14.75
C VAL A 36 6.96 1.23 13.26
N ILE A 37 6.16 1.88 12.43
CA ILE A 37 6.18 1.63 10.97
C ILE A 37 7.52 2.01 10.35
N GLY A 38 8.15 3.09 10.81
CA GLY A 38 9.50 3.45 10.35
C GLY A 38 10.51 2.33 10.57
N LEU A 39 10.54 1.72 11.76
CA LEU A 39 11.41 0.58 12.06
C LEU A 39 11.05 -0.66 11.21
N LYS A 40 9.77 -0.97 11.06
CA LYS A 40 9.30 -2.09 10.23
C LYS A 40 9.67 -1.91 8.75
N LEU A 41 9.53 -0.71 8.19
CA LEU A 41 9.95 -0.42 6.81
C LEU A 41 11.47 -0.52 6.64
N MET A 42 12.26 -0.10 7.61
CA MET A 42 13.72 -0.31 7.61
C MET A 42 14.08 -1.80 7.62
N ALA A 43 13.37 -2.62 8.38
CA ALA A 43 13.57 -4.07 8.37
C ALA A 43 13.21 -4.65 6.99
N LEU A 44 12.07 -4.26 6.40
CA LEU A 44 11.66 -4.70 5.06
C LEU A 44 12.61 -4.26 3.95
N SER A 45 13.26 -3.11 4.09
CA SER A 45 14.24 -2.66 3.09
C SER A 45 15.48 -3.55 3.03
N LYS A 46 15.85 -4.17 4.14
CA LYS A 46 16.99 -5.09 4.23
C LYS A 46 16.62 -6.51 3.79
N GLN A 47 15.47 -6.98 4.22
CA GLN A 47 15.00 -8.32 3.94
C GLN A 47 13.49 -8.28 3.73
N GLY A 48 13.04 -8.24 2.46
CA GLY A 48 11.63 -8.24 2.10
C GLY A 48 10.89 -9.46 2.67
N ILE A 49 9.57 -9.45 2.60
CA ILE A 49 8.76 -10.61 2.93
C ILE A 49 8.75 -11.54 1.72
N THR A 50 9.16 -12.79 1.91
CA THR A 50 9.09 -13.80 0.88
C THR A 50 7.63 -14.10 0.52
N GLY A 51 7.29 -14.01 -0.76
CA GLY A 51 5.94 -14.27 -1.25
C GLY A 51 5.87 -14.44 -2.75
N LYS A 52 4.67 -14.78 -3.24
CA LYS A 52 4.41 -15.10 -4.66
C LYS A 52 3.69 -13.99 -5.40
N PHE A 53 3.64 -12.78 -4.84
CA PHE A 53 2.86 -11.64 -5.33
C PHE A 53 1.36 -11.97 -5.49
N ASP A 54 0.85 -12.80 -4.59
CA ASP A 54 -0.55 -13.18 -4.43
C ASP A 54 -1.18 -12.46 -3.22
N VAL A 55 -2.45 -12.75 -2.96
CA VAL A 55 -3.21 -12.19 -1.82
C VAL A 55 -2.50 -12.44 -0.49
N SER A 56 -1.99 -13.66 -0.29
CA SER A 56 -1.26 -14.02 0.93
C SER A 56 -0.03 -13.15 1.16
N HIS A 57 0.73 -12.87 0.08
CA HIS A 57 1.90 -11.99 0.15
C HIS A 57 1.49 -10.55 0.50
N PHE A 58 0.45 -10.01 -0.16
CA PHE A 58 -0.05 -8.66 0.12
C PHE A 58 -0.53 -8.51 1.57
N VAL A 59 -1.30 -9.48 2.06
CA VAL A 59 -1.77 -9.55 3.45
C VAL A 59 -0.61 -9.68 4.44
N SER A 60 0.41 -10.47 4.12
CA SER A 60 1.59 -10.66 4.99
C SER A 60 2.39 -9.38 5.17
N ILE A 61 2.51 -8.56 4.11
CA ILE A 61 3.14 -7.22 4.21
C ILE A 61 2.35 -6.33 5.17
N HIS A 62 1.02 -6.26 5.02
CA HIS A 62 0.19 -5.47 5.92
C HIS A 62 0.28 -5.97 7.36
N LYS A 63 0.18 -7.29 7.56
CA LYS A 63 0.31 -7.89 8.88
C LYS A 63 1.64 -7.50 9.53
N PHE A 64 2.75 -7.71 8.85
CA PHE A 64 4.08 -7.37 9.37
C PHE A 64 4.20 -5.89 9.75
N LEU A 65 3.69 -4.98 8.93
CA LEU A 65 3.78 -3.55 9.20
C LEU A 65 2.97 -3.13 10.43
N PHE A 66 1.81 -3.75 10.67
CA PHE A 66 0.80 -3.23 11.60
C PHE A 66 0.50 -4.14 12.79
N GLU A 67 1.04 -5.36 12.86
CA GLU A 67 0.71 -6.34 13.90
C GLU A 67 1.02 -5.88 15.33
N ASP A 68 2.02 -5.03 15.52
CA ASP A 68 2.37 -4.49 16.83
C ASP A 68 1.46 -3.31 17.26
N ILE A 69 0.66 -2.78 16.32
CA ILE A 69 -0.17 -1.60 16.54
C ILE A 69 -1.64 -1.98 16.62
N TYR A 70 -2.14 -2.70 15.60
CA TYR A 70 -3.56 -2.93 15.41
C TYR A 70 -3.95 -4.40 15.53
N PRO A 71 -5.06 -4.73 16.23
CA PRO A 71 -5.56 -6.10 16.31
C PRO A 71 -6.07 -6.64 14.96
N PHE A 72 -6.45 -5.75 14.03
CA PHE A 72 -6.91 -6.10 12.68
C PHE A 72 -5.80 -6.19 11.63
N ALA A 73 -4.52 -6.17 12.04
CA ALA A 73 -3.40 -6.28 11.11
C ALA A 73 -3.46 -7.58 10.29
N GLY A 74 -3.41 -7.46 8.95
CA GLY A 74 -3.54 -8.59 8.04
C GLY A 74 -4.98 -9.07 7.80
N LEU A 75 -5.99 -8.38 8.32
CA LEU A 75 -7.39 -8.70 8.07
C LEU A 75 -8.01 -7.65 7.13
N PHE A 76 -8.78 -8.11 6.16
CA PHE A 76 -9.59 -7.21 5.34
C PHE A 76 -10.62 -6.48 6.19
N ARG A 77 -10.93 -5.25 5.82
CA ARG A 77 -12.01 -4.50 6.49
C ARG A 77 -13.37 -5.14 6.22
N THR A 78 -14.25 -5.00 7.19
CA THR A 78 -15.63 -5.50 7.16
C THR A 78 -16.64 -4.35 7.22
N GLU A 79 -16.23 -3.16 6.79
CA GLU A 79 -17.09 -1.98 6.67
C GLU A 79 -16.70 -1.16 5.43
N ASN A 80 -17.66 -0.46 4.85
CA ASN A 80 -17.41 0.49 3.79
C ASN A 80 -16.72 1.73 4.36
N ILE A 81 -15.72 2.21 3.65
CA ILE A 81 -14.97 3.41 4.03
C ILE A 81 -14.93 4.39 2.87
N ALA A 82 -14.95 5.67 3.20
CA ALA A 82 -14.81 6.75 2.26
C ALA A 82 -13.75 7.74 2.76
N LYS A 83 -13.16 8.46 1.84
CA LYS A 83 -12.27 9.58 2.15
C LYS A 83 -12.67 10.77 1.28
N ASP A 84 -12.98 11.88 1.93
CA ASP A 84 -13.54 13.06 1.28
C ASP A 84 -14.82 12.66 0.50
N TYR A 85 -14.85 12.81 -0.82
CA TYR A 85 -16.00 12.45 -1.68
C TYR A 85 -15.81 11.11 -2.40
N PHE A 86 -14.73 10.36 -2.10
CA PHE A 86 -14.45 9.09 -2.76
C PHE A 86 -14.78 7.90 -1.87
N GLN A 87 -15.69 7.05 -2.35
CA GLN A 87 -16.00 5.75 -1.73
C GLN A 87 -15.10 4.68 -2.34
N PHE A 88 -14.37 3.97 -1.48
CA PHE A 88 -13.58 2.81 -1.90
C PHE A 88 -14.48 1.61 -2.23
N ALA A 89 -13.89 0.55 -2.76
CA ALA A 89 -14.64 -0.67 -3.08
C ALA A 89 -15.49 -1.15 -1.89
N GLU A 90 -16.67 -1.71 -2.17
CA GLU A 90 -17.50 -2.32 -1.14
C GLU A 90 -16.79 -3.51 -0.51
N TRP A 91 -16.88 -3.60 0.82
CA TRP A 91 -16.05 -4.55 1.59
C TRP A 91 -16.32 -6.00 1.21
N GLU A 92 -17.53 -6.35 0.81
CA GLU A 92 -17.92 -7.70 0.39
C GLU A 92 -17.16 -8.21 -0.84
N TYR A 93 -16.71 -7.30 -1.70
CA TYR A 93 -16.02 -7.65 -2.95
C TYR A 93 -14.49 -7.56 -2.85
N ILE A 94 -13.93 -7.10 -1.72
CA ILE A 94 -12.49 -6.88 -1.56
C ILE A 94 -11.68 -8.13 -1.90
N GLU A 95 -12.04 -9.27 -1.30
CA GLU A 95 -11.27 -10.51 -1.47
C GLU A 95 -11.32 -11.01 -2.92
N SER A 96 -12.49 -11.06 -3.53
CA SER A 96 -12.66 -11.51 -4.91
C SER A 96 -11.93 -10.60 -5.91
N GLU A 97 -12.04 -9.29 -5.73
CA GLU A 97 -11.38 -8.33 -6.62
C GLU A 97 -9.86 -8.32 -6.43
N LEU A 98 -9.36 -8.47 -5.21
CA LEU A 98 -7.93 -8.59 -4.98
C LEU A 98 -7.37 -9.90 -5.58
N ILE A 99 -8.10 -11.02 -5.48
CA ILE A 99 -7.75 -12.27 -6.15
C ILE A 99 -7.69 -12.06 -7.66
N ARG A 100 -8.70 -11.43 -8.25
CA ARG A 100 -8.76 -11.12 -9.69
C ARG A 100 -7.55 -10.29 -10.12
N LEU A 101 -7.29 -9.17 -9.43
CA LEU A 101 -6.21 -8.25 -9.75
C LEU A 101 -4.83 -8.92 -9.67
N LEU A 102 -4.57 -9.70 -8.62
CA LEU A 102 -3.27 -10.36 -8.46
C LEU A 102 -3.12 -11.61 -9.34
N SER A 103 -4.24 -12.21 -9.78
CA SER A 103 -4.22 -13.24 -10.83
C SER A 103 -3.89 -12.64 -12.20
N GLU A 104 -4.37 -11.43 -12.50
CA GLU A 104 -3.97 -10.65 -13.67
C GLU A 104 -2.46 -10.37 -13.64
N LEU A 105 -1.92 -9.87 -12.53
CA LEU A 105 -0.49 -9.67 -12.34
C LEU A 105 0.34 -10.94 -12.60
N LYS A 106 -0.16 -12.08 -12.13
CA LYS A 106 0.46 -13.38 -12.41
C LYS A 106 0.41 -13.74 -13.89
N SER A 107 -0.72 -13.50 -14.58
CA SER A 107 -0.87 -13.78 -16.02
C SER A 107 0.06 -12.91 -16.87
N GLU A 108 0.40 -11.71 -16.40
CA GLU A 108 1.41 -10.82 -16.97
C GLU A 108 2.86 -11.19 -16.57
N ASN A 109 3.06 -12.41 -16.06
CA ASN A 109 4.37 -12.88 -15.61
C ASN A 109 5.04 -11.91 -14.61
N PHE A 110 4.25 -11.30 -13.73
CA PHE A 110 4.71 -10.34 -12.71
C PHE A 110 5.49 -9.17 -13.33
N LEU A 111 5.09 -8.71 -14.51
CA LEU A 111 5.69 -7.62 -15.29
C LEU A 111 7.14 -7.88 -15.75
N ALA A 112 7.54 -9.16 -15.85
CA ALA A 112 8.89 -9.52 -16.26
C ALA A 112 9.18 -9.13 -17.72
N ASN A 113 10.43 -8.73 -17.97
CA ASN A 113 10.95 -8.39 -19.30
C ASN A 113 10.29 -7.18 -19.99
N LEU A 114 9.57 -6.35 -19.28
CA LEU A 114 9.03 -5.11 -19.81
C LEU A 114 10.13 -4.04 -19.95
N THR A 115 9.98 -3.14 -20.93
CA THR A 115 10.78 -1.90 -20.95
C THR A 115 10.44 -1.05 -19.72
N LYS A 116 11.30 -0.12 -19.36
CA LYS A 116 11.08 0.75 -18.20
C LYS A 116 9.76 1.53 -18.30
N GLU A 117 9.45 2.01 -19.53
CA GLU A 117 8.22 2.73 -19.84
C GLU A 117 7.00 1.86 -19.58
N LYS A 118 6.98 0.67 -20.18
CA LYS A 118 5.85 -0.26 -20.03
C LYS A 118 5.72 -0.80 -18.60
N PHE A 119 6.85 -0.98 -17.92
CA PHE A 119 6.86 -1.34 -16.50
C PHE A 119 6.23 -0.24 -15.63
N ALA A 120 6.58 1.04 -15.87
CA ALA A 120 6.00 2.18 -15.14
C ALA A 120 4.49 2.31 -15.39
N GLU A 121 4.05 2.15 -16.63
CA GLU A 121 2.63 2.13 -17.02
C GLU A 121 1.86 1.04 -16.25
N ARG A 122 2.35 -0.22 -16.29
CA ARG A 122 1.67 -1.32 -15.59
C ARG A 122 1.75 -1.18 -14.06
N LEU A 123 2.86 -0.67 -13.54
CA LEU A 123 3.01 -0.42 -12.11
C LEU A 123 2.02 0.64 -11.62
N SER A 124 1.77 1.69 -12.43
CA SER A 124 0.78 2.72 -12.11
C SER A 124 -0.65 2.18 -12.12
N TYR A 125 -0.97 1.29 -13.05
CA TYR A 125 -2.24 0.57 -13.08
C TYR A 125 -2.48 -0.23 -11.79
N TYR A 126 -1.54 -1.10 -11.40
CA TYR A 126 -1.67 -1.88 -10.15
C TYR A 126 -1.73 -1.00 -8.90
N TRP A 127 -1.02 0.13 -8.90
CA TRP A 127 -1.13 1.11 -7.82
C TRP A 127 -2.55 1.68 -7.74
N ALA A 128 -3.11 2.12 -8.87
CA ALA A 128 -4.45 2.71 -8.94
C ALA A 128 -5.53 1.70 -8.49
N GLU A 129 -5.49 0.47 -9.02
CA GLU A 129 -6.44 -0.58 -8.65
C GLU A 129 -6.37 -0.94 -7.16
N LEU A 130 -5.17 -1.12 -6.60
CA LEU A 130 -4.99 -1.37 -5.16
C LEU A 130 -5.46 -0.18 -4.31
N ASN A 131 -5.34 1.04 -4.82
CA ASN A 131 -5.84 2.24 -4.16
C ASN A 131 -7.37 2.31 -4.17
N VAL A 132 -8.03 1.89 -5.25
CA VAL A 132 -9.51 1.78 -5.33
C VAL A 132 -10.05 0.70 -4.41
N LEU A 133 -9.40 -0.47 -4.39
CA LEU A 133 -9.81 -1.58 -3.52
C LEU A 133 -9.70 -1.22 -2.03
N HIS A 134 -8.61 -0.61 -1.63
CA HIS A 134 -8.38 -0.16 -0.25
C HIS A 134 -8.74 -1.23 0.79
N PRO A 135 -8.12 -2.43 0.73
CA PRO A 135 -8.64 -3.62 1.40
C PRO A 135 -8.59 -3.60 2.93
N PHE A 136 -7.76 -2.76 3.52
CA PHE A 136 -7.59 -2.71 4.98
C PHE A 136 -8.24 -1.46 5.58
N ARG A 137 -8.52 -1.51 6.89
CA ARG A 137 -9.09 -0.35 7.60
C ARG A 137 -8.12 0.83 7.68
N GLU A 138 -6.81 0.57 7.78
CA GLU A 138 -5.74 1.55 7.81
C GLU A 138 -4.48 0.95 7.14
N GLY A 139 -3.53 1.77 6.71
CA GLY A 139 -2.23 1.29 6.23
C GLY A 139 -2.16 0.90 4.75
N ASN A 140 -3.25 1.04 3.99
CA ASN A 140 -3.32 0.62 2.58
C ASN A 140 -2.19 1.19 1.72
N GLY A 141 -1.97 2.50 1.77
CA GLY A 141 -0.92 3.14 0.96
C GLY A 141 0.50 2.67 1.31
N ARG A 142 0.79 2.33 2.57
CA ARG A 142 2.09 1.80 2.98
C ARG A 142 2.29 0.38 2.48
N THR A 143 1.26 -0.45 2.60
CA THR A 143 1.25 -1.83 2.09
C THR A 143 1.40 -1.86 0.58
N THR A 144 0.62 -1.06 -0.16
CA THR A 144 0.71 -0.95 -1.62
C THR A 144 2.10 -0.54 -2.06
N ARG A 145 2.68 0.51 -1.46
CA ARG A 145 4.04 0.96 -1.80
C ARG A 145 5.09 -0.12 -1.56
N GLU A 146 5.00 -0.82 -0.45
CA GLU A 146 5.95 -1.89 -0.14
C GLU A 146 5.80 -3.09 -1.08
N PHE A 147 4.57 -3.51 -1.39
CA PHE A 147 4.30 -4.58 -2.35
C PHE A 147 4.87 -4.24 -3.74
N LEU A 148 4.62 -3.03 -4.23
CA LEU A 148 5.12 -2.59 -5.54
C LEU A 148 6.63 -2.34 -5.53
N ARG A 149 7.23 -1.94 -4.40
CA ARG A 149 8.68 -1.89 -4.24
C ARG A 149 9.32 -3.27 -4.41
N GLN A 150 8.76 -4.30 -3.77
CA GLN A 150 9.25 -5.67 -3.90
C GLN A 150 9.05 -6.21 -5.33
N LEU A 151 7.93 -5.89 -5.98
CA LEU A 151 7.68 -6.23 -7.38
C LEU A 151 8.70 -5.56 -8.30
N SER A 152 9.04 -4.30 -8.03
CA SER A 152 10.07 -3.56 -8.78
C SER A 152 11.44 -4.21 -8.63
N LEU A 153 11.84 -4.56 -7.41
CA LEU A 153 13.12 -5.26 -7.15
C LEU A 153 13.20 -6.61 -7.88
N LYS A 154 12.11 -7.39 -7.87
CA LYS A 154 12.03 -8.64 -8.64
C LYS A 154 12.34 -8.44 -10.12
N ASN A 155 11.99 -7.27 -10.66
CA ASN A 155 12.19 -6.91 -12.07
C ASN A 155 13.48 -6.10 -12.32
N GLY A 156 14.38 -6.04 -11.35
CA GLY A 156 15.68 -5.38 -11.49
C GLY A 156 15.60 -3.84 -11.39
N TYR A 157 14.55 -3.31 -10.76
CA TYR A 157 14.40 -1.88 -10.50
C TYR A 157 14.35 -1.57 -8.99
N VAL A 158 15.05 -0.51 -8.60
CA VAL A 158 14.85 0.16 -7.30
C VAL A 158 13.76 1.22 -7.48
N LEU A 159 12.70 1.16 -6.69
CA LEU A 159 11.63 2.16 -6.69
C LEU A 159 11.95 3.24 -5.65
N ASN A 160 12.63 4.31 -6.07
CA ASN A 160 13.06 5.42 -5.22
C ASN A 160 12.01 6.54 -5.18
N LEU A 161 11.01 6.41 -4.33
CA LEU A 161 9.91 7.38 -4.22
C LEU A 161 10.34 8.75 -3.65
N HIS A 162 11.55 8.88 -3.08
CA HIS A 162 12.06 10.15 -2.58
C HIS A 162 12.36 11.17 -3.70
N LYS A 163 12.44 10.74 -4.95
CA LYS A 163 12.59 11.63 -6.12
C LYS A 163 11.38 12.52 -6.38
N VAL A 164 10.24 12.19 -5.80
CA VAL A 164 8.99 12.95 -5.95
C VAL A 164 8.51 13.39 -4.58
N SER A 165 8.06 14.63 -4.46
CA SER A 165 7.54 15.09 -3.17
C SER A 165 6.33 14.26 -2.73
N PRO A 166 6.16 13.99 -1.43
CA PRO A 166 5.04 13.20 -0.92
C PRO A 166 3.67 13.74 -1.35
N GLN A 167 3.53 15.07 -1.42
CA GLN A 167 2.28 15.70 -1.83
C GLN A 167 1.96 15.46 -3.31
N LYS A 168 2.95 15.55 -4.21
CA LYS A 168 2.77 15.25 -5.64
C LYS A 168 2.37 13.79 -5.84
N LEU A 169 3.04 12.86 -5.14
CA LEU A 169 2.72 11.45 -5.23
C LEU A 169 1.33 11.14 -4.69
N LEU A 170 0.93 11.79 -3.59
CA LEU A 170 -0.42 11.64 -3.03
C LEU A 170 -1.48 12.17 -4.02
N ASN A 171 -1.28 13.34 -4.59
CA ASN A 171 -2.22 13.92 -5.55
C ASN A 171 -2.34 13.04 -6.81
N ALA A 172 -1.23 12.53 -7.33
CA ALA A 172 -1.22 11.61 -8.46
C ALA A 172 -1.93 10.28 -8.13
N SER A 173 -1.72 9.76 -6.91
CA SER A 173 -2.41 8.55 -6.43
C SER A 173 -3.92 8.76 -6.29
N ILE A 174 -4.38 9.94 -5.86
CA ILE A 174 -5.82 10.26 -5.83
C ILE A 174 -6.38 10.37 -7.25
N LYS A 175 -5.68 11.10 -8.14
CA LYS A 175 -6.09 11.29 -9.54
C LYS A 175 -6.09 9.98 -10.33
N SER A 176 -5.23 9.02 -9.96
CA SER A 176 -5.06 7.76 -10.71
C SER A 176 -6.31 6.88 -10.77
N ILE A 177 -7.31 7.15 -9.96
CA ILE A 177 -8.63 6.51 -10.03
C ILE A 177 -9.33 6.79 -11.38
N ILE A 178 -9.03 7.94 -12.00
CA ILE A 178 -9.60 8.36 -13.28
C ILE A 178 -8.53 8.38 -14.38
N ASP A 179 -7.31 8.80 -14.04
CA ASP A 179 -6.22 9.03 -14.99
C ASP A 179 -4.87 8.73 -14.31
N THR A 180 -4.17 7.73 -14.81
CA THR A 180 -2.88 7.28 -14.27
C THR A 180 -1.67 8.05 -14.81
N ALA A 181 -1.82 8.97 -15.77
CA ALA A 181 -0.70 9.60 -16.49
C ALA A 181 0.32 10.30 -15.57
N ASP A 182 -0.15 11.06 -14.56
CA ASP A 182 0.75 11.71 -13.61
C ASP A 182 1.48 10.68 -12.72
N LEU A 183 0.78 9.64 -12.28
CA LEU A 183 1.36 8.58 -11.47
C LEU A 183 2.40 7.78 -12.25
N GLU A 184 2.09 7.42 -13.50
CA GLU A 184 3.02 6.76 -14.42
C GLU A 184 4.29 7.58 -14.62
N LYS A 185 4.15 8.86 -14.94
CA LYS A 185 5.28 9.79 -15.08
C LYS A 185 6.17 9.83 -13.84
N TYR A 186 5.57 9.88 -12.65
CA TYR A 186 6.34 9.91 -11.41
C TYR A 186 6.98 8.56 -11.10
N LEU A 187 6.29 7.46 -11.32
CA LEU A 187 6.86 6.13 -11.14
C LEU A 187 8.01 5.88 -12.11
N TYR A 188 7.88 6.27 -13.39
CA TYR A 188 8.98 6.21 -14.34
C TYR A 188 10.23 6.96 -13.84
N ALA A 189 10.07 8.18 -13.31
CA ALA A 189 11.17 8.95 -12.76
C ALA A 189 11.79 8.30 -11.50
N CYS A 190 10.97 7.57 -10.72
CA CYS A 190 11.40 6.89 -9.49
C CYS A 190 12.07 5.53 -9.74
N LEU A 191 11.89 4.92 -10.91
CA LEU A 191 12.50 3.63 -11.24
C LEU A 191 13.96 3.82 -11.66
N GLU A 192 14.85 3.14 -10.95
CA GLU A 192 16.29 3.08 -11.22
C GLU A 192 16.68 1.63 -11.48
N LYS A 193 17.54 1.38 -12.49
CA LYS A 193 18.08 0.02 -12.67
C LYS A 193 18.88 -0.37 -11.43
N TRP A 194 18.57 -1.54 -10.89
CA TRP A 194 19.37 -2.09 -9.81
C TRP A 194 20.77 -2.39 -10.32
N SER A 195 21.77 -1.64 -9.85
CA SER A 195 23.18 -1.92 -10.09
C SER A 195 23.80 -2.41 -8.79
N HIS A 196 24.69 -3.39 -8.88
CA HIS A 196 25.38 -4.00 -7.71
C HIS A 196 26.23 -3.00 -6.90
N TYR A 197 26.27 -1.72 -7.30
CA TYR A 197 27.08 -0.67 -6.66
C TYR A 197 26.42 0.01 -5.45
N PHE A 198 25.18 -0.37 -5.05
CA PHE A 198 24.49 0.24 -3.92
C PHE A 198 24.75 -0.42 -2.55
N TYR A 199 25.70 -1.36 -2.46
CA TYR A 199 26.13 -2.00 -1.20
C TYR A 199 27.65 -1.96 -1.06
N LEU A 200 28.21 -0.77 -0.96
CA LEU A 200 29.54 -0.53 -0.38
C LEU A 200 29.43 0.50 0.73
#